data_cd280b12646ee982a6ed835efa09bf3b
#
_entry.id   cd280b12646ee982a6ed835efa09bf3b
#
_cell.length_a   1.000
_cell.length_b   1.000
_cell.length_c   1.000
_cell.angle_alpha   90.00
_cell.angle_beta   90.00
_cell.angle_gamma   90.00
#
_symmetry.space_group_name_H-M   'P 1'
#
loop_
_entity.id
_entity.type
_entity.pdbx_description
1 polymer ?
#
loop_
_entity_poly.entity_id
_entity_poly.type
_entity_poly.pdbx_seq_one_letter_code
_entity_poly.pdbx_strand_id
1 'polypeptide(L)'
;MIPPVKYFAERLKRLPTQLDALPSQASSPLSHLMLGLDEAWGLHEYVRGNVERKGRHKAVAERNQKRLRTLVFISLVEAFERFIKEIAAVCVDALASRVVDDRLKTLSIDPRSLAAHFGAGSLGRALTEGSTWLETDQINTRFRKLLAEPREDGKFFLFPTTKKDPDVWRGDTLDLVFQLRHAVVHNAGVVTAFDAQKLAALIGAAVPPGGRLTLARGDLWYLVSVLRDTGKWANERVADEGAKVLTTIHQDAPTSFDAGTVAADLATKFGRSITIDGVTKQP
;
A
#
# COMPACT_ATOMS: atom_id res chain seq x y z
N MET A 1 3.00 39.55 18.25
CA MET A 1 2.75 38.45 17.31
C MET A 1 3.44 37.21 17.86
N ILE A 2 2.71 36.09 18.10
CA ILE A 2 3.30 34.85 18.61
C ILE A 2 4.11 34.22 17.49
N PRO A 3 5.35 33.77 17.75
CA PRO A 3 6.13 33.09 16.70
C PRO A 3 5.36 31.90 16.12
N PRO A 4 5.34 31.69 14.78
CA PRO A 4 4.53 30.66 14.11
C PRO A 4 4.78 29.25 14.67
N VAL A 5 6.03 28.91 15.03
CA VAL A 5 6.40 27.60 15.60
C VAL A 5 5.72 27.36 16.95
N LYS A 6 5.73 28.39 17.85
CA LYS A 6 5.07 28.27 19.16
C LYS A 6 3.56 28.12 19.04
N TYR A 7 2.94 28.88 18.14
CA TYR A 7 1.51 28.78 17.86
C TYR A 7 1.15 27.38 17.33
N PHE A 8 1.92 26.84 16.39
CA PHE A 8 1.68 25.51 15.83
C PHE A 8 1.84 24.42 16.89
N ALA A 9 2.90 24.47 17.73
CA ALA A 9 3.11 23.52 18.83
C ALA A 9 1.93 23.50 19.83
N GLU A 10 1.39 24.69 20.18
CA GLU A 10 0.19 24.75 21.04
C GLU A 10 -1.05 24.14 20.39
N ARG A 11 -1.21 24.28 19.08
CA ARG A 11 -2.30 23.61 18.37
C ARG A 11 -2.14 22.09 18.32
N LEU A 12 -0.92 21.57 18.18
CA LEU A 12 -0.66 20.13 18.17
C LEU A 12 -1.01 19.44 19.50
N LYS A 13 -1.04 20.16 20.62
CA LYS A 13 -1.53 19.63 21.90
C LYS A 13 -2.99 19.20 21.84
N ARG A 14 -3.76 19.71 20.88
CA ARG A 14 -5.15 19.34 20.62
C ARG A 14 -5.30 18.21 19.59
N LEU A 15 -4.20 17.68 19.08
CA LEU A 15 -4.23 16.62 18.07
C LEU A 15 -5.13 15.42 18.46
N PRO A 16 -5.11 14.89 19.71
CA PRO A 16 -5.99 13.81 20.10
C PRO A 16 -7.49 14.06 19.87
N THR A 17 -7.91 15.35 19.91
CA THR A 17 -9.32 15.73 19.65
C THR A 17 -9.61 16.01 18.17
N GLN A 18 -8.59 15.90 17.30
CA GLN A 18 -8.69 16.15 15.86
C GLN A 18 -8.50 14.86 15.03
N LEU A 19 -8.38 13.73 15.71
CA LEU A 19 -8.28 12.42 15.07
C LEU A 19 -9.67 11.83 14.92
N ASP A 20 -10.08 11.62 13.67
CA ASP A 20 -11.31 10.90 13.38
C ASP A 20 -11.07 9.39 13.48
N ALA A 21 -12.03 8.67 14.05
CA ALA A 21 -12.02 7.22 14.02
C ALA A 21 -12.20 6.72 12.58
N LEU A 22 -11.52 5.64 12.24
CA LEU A 22 -11.78 4.96 10.96
C LEU A 22 -13.25 4.51 10.94
N PRO A 23 -13.94 4.64 9.79
CA PRO A 23 -15.30 4.15 9.67
C PRO A 23 -15.40 2.68 10.06
N SER A 24 -16.41 2.33 10.84
CA SER A 24 -16.64 0.95 11.31
C SER A 24 -16.84 -0.08 10.19
N GLN A 25 -17.15 0.40 8.98
CA GLN A 25 -17.29 -0.43 7.78
C GLN A 25 -15.94 -0.81 7.13
N ALA A 26 -14.85 -0.14 7.50
CA ALA A 26 -13.52 -0.44 6.99
C ALA A 26 -12.82 -1.42 7.93
N SER A 27 -13.14 -2.72 7.80
CA SER A 27 -12.63 -3.77 8.69
C SER A 27 -11.41 -4.51 8.13
N SER A 28 -11.11 -4.37 6.84
CA SER A 28 -10.00 -5.07 6.18
C SER A 28 -9.05 -4.11 5.47
N PRO A 29 -7.78 -4.49 5.25
CA PRO A 29 -6.83 -3.69 4.47
C PRO A 29 -7.38 -3.27 3.10
N LEU A 30 -8.10 -4.17 2.41
CA LEU A 30 -8.71 -3.87 1.12
C LEU A 30 -9.81 -2.81 1.24
N SER A 31 -10.65 -2.86 2.28
CA SER A 31 -11.67 -1.83 2.49
C SER A 31 -11.06 -0.47 2.85
N HIS A 32 -9.95 -0.43 3.59
CA HIS A 32 -9.19 0.80 3.83
C HIS A 32 -8.64 1.40 2.53
N LEU A 33 -8.09 0.55 1.64
CA LEU A 33 -7.65 1.00 0.32
C LEU A 33 -8.81 1.59 -0.48
N MET A 34 -9.92 0.87 -0.59
CA MET A 34 -11.08 1.33 -1.36
C MET A 34 -11.59 2.67 -0.86
N LEU A 35 -11.73 2.82 0.46
CA LEU A 35 -12.13 4.07 1.10
C LEU A 35 -11.15 5.21 0.77
N GLY A 36 -9.85 4.99 0.97
CA GLY A 36 -8.83 6.01 0.69
C GLY A 36 -8.80 6.45 -0.79
N LEU A 37 -9.00 5.51 -1.72
CA LEU A 37 -9.10 5.83 -3.15
C LEU A 37 -10.37 6.64 -3.45
N ASP A 38 -11.51 6.27 -2.86
CA ASP A 38 -12.79 6.95 -3.08
C ASP A 38 -12.80 8.35 -2.45
N GLU A 39 -12.24 8.53 -1.27
CA GLU A 39 -12.10 9.84 -0.61
C GLU A 39 -11.20 10.79 -1.41
N ALA A 40 -10.03 10.32 -1.84
CA ALA A 40 -9.10 11.14 -2.64
C ALA A 40 -9.71 11.54 -3.99
N TRP A 41 -10.35 10.61 -4.68
CA TRP A 41 -11.04 10.88 -5.93
C TRP A 41 -12.26 11.78 -5.73
N GLY A 42 -13.09 11.52 -4.72
CA GLY A 42 -14.25 12.30 -4.37
C GLY A 42 -13.92 13.75 -4.07
N LEU A 43 -12.82 14.01 -3.33
CA LEU A 43 -12.32 15.37 -3.09
C LEU A 43 -11.97 16.09 -4.40
N HIS A 44 -11.25 15.40 -5.32
CA HIS A 44 -10.93 15.97 -6.62
C HIS A 44 -12.19 16.39 -7.40
N GLU A 45 -13.19 15.50 -7.51
CA GLU A 45 -14.41 15.76 -8.27
C GLU A 45 -15.27 16.85 -7.61
N TYR A 46 -15.35 16.88 -6.29
CA TYR A 46 -16.06 17.93 -5.55
C TYR A 46 -15.45 19.32 -5.81
N VAL A 47 -14.13 19.45 -5.67
CA VAL A 47 -13.44 20.73 -5.92
C VAL A 47 -13.56 21.14 -7.37
N ARG A 48 -13.38 20.21 -8.32
CA ARG A 48 -13.54 20.45 -9.76
C ARG A 48 -14.92 21.01 -10.07
N GLY A 49 -15.97 20.35 -9.63
CA GLY A 49 -17.36 20.77 -9.87
C GLY A 49 -17.68 22.16 -9.31
N ASN A 50 -17.09 22.54 -8.17
CA ASN A 50 -17.28 23.86 -7.58
C ASN A 50 -16.48 24.97 -8.30
N VAL A 51 -15.31 24.67 -8.82
CA VAL A 51 -14.46 25.62 -9.57
C VAL A 51 -15.04 25.88 -10.94
N GLU A 52 -15.48 24.86 -11.65
CA GLU A 52 -16.07 24.97 -12.99
C GLU A 52 -17.38 25.80 -12.99
N ARG A 53 -18.19 25.69 -11.93
CA ARG A 53 -19.44 26.46 -11.79
C ARG A 53 -19.23 27.96 -11.61
N LYS A 54 -18.08 28.40 -11.06
CA LYS A 54 -17.86 29.81 -10.68
C LYS A 54 -17.22 30.67 -11.75
N GLY A 55 -16.73 30.13 -12.87
CA GLY A 55 -16.30 30.85 -14.10
C GLY A 55 -15.33 32.02 -13.97
N ARG A 56 -14.97 32.45 -12.76
CA ARG A 56 -14.11 33.61 -12.50
C ARG A 56 -12.65 33.16 -12.29
N HIS A 57 -11.70 33.82 -12.98
CA HIS A 57 -10.26 33.62 -12.86
C HIS A 57 -9.75 32.26 -13.37
N LYS A 58 -10.04 31.95 -14.63
CA LYS A 58 -9.69 30.67 -15.30
C LYS A 58 -8.22 30.24 -15.08
N ALA A 59 -7.25 31.14 -15.24
CA ALA A 59 -5.84 30.79 -15.07
C ALA A 59 -5.44 30.40 -13.64
N VAL A 60 -6.03 31.06 -12.62
CA VAL A 60 -5.81 30.73 -11.21
C VAL A 60 -6.48 29.41 -10.87
N ALA A 61 -7.69 29.20 -11.39
CA ALA A 61 -8.43 27.97 -11.22
C ALA A 61 -7.69 26.76 -11.82
N GLU A 62 -7.16 26.89 -13.03
CA GLU A 62 -6.36 25.86 -13.69
C GLU A 62 -5.09 25.52 -12.93
N ARG A 63 -4.35 26.53 -12.44
CA ARG A 63 -3.16 26.33 -11.61
C ARG A 63 -3.49 25.58 -10.32
N ASN A 64 -4.57 25.95 -9.65
CA ASN A 64 -4.99 25.30 -8.41
C ASN A 64 -5.50 23.88 -8.66
N GLN A 65 -6.19 23.62 -9.76
CA GLN A 65 -6.57 22.26 -10.16
C GLN A 65 -5.34 21.37 -10.45
N LYS A 66 -4.31 21.90 -11.10
CA LYS A 66 -3.04 21.15 -11.30
C LYS A 66 -2.40 20.76 -9.96
N ARG A 67 -2.36 21.70 -9.00
CA ARG A 67 -1.84 21.43 -7.65
C ARG A 67 -2.69 20.41 -6.91
N LEU A 68 -4.02 20.55 -6.97
CA LEU A 68 -4.93 19.58 -6.35
C LEU A 68 -4.71 18.18 -6.90
N ARG A 69 -4.59 18.04 -8.23
CA ARG A 69 -4.31 16.72 -8.85
C ARG A 69 -3.02 16.11 -8.38
N THR A 70 -1.99 16.91 -8.16
CA THR A 70 -0.73 16.44 -7.56
C THR A 70 -0.92 15.94 -6.14
N LEU A 71 -1.70 16.65 -5.30
CA LEU A 71 -1.99 16.19 -3.93
C LEU A 71 -2.84 14.92 -3.92
N VAL A 72 -3.86 14.85 -4.76
CA VAL A 72 -4.68 13.65 -4.92
C VAL A 72 -3.85 12.47 -5.38
N PHE A 73 -2.95 12.67 -6.34
CA PHE A 73 -2.01 11.62 -6.78
C PHE A 73 -1.18 11.08 -5.61
N ILE A 74 -0.60 11.95 -4.79
CA ILE A 74 0.16 11.53 -3.60
C ILE A 74 -0.73 10.70 -2.67
N SER A 75 -1.94 11.19 -2.34
CA SER A 75 -2.87 10.51 -1.45
C SER A 75 -3.28 9.12 -1.96
N LEU A 76 -3.48 8.97 -3.28
CA LEU A 76 -3.78 7.69 -3.90
C LEU A 76 -2.63 6.68 -3.73
N VAL A 77 -1.39 7.13 -3.95
CA VAL A 77 -0.20 6.28 -3.81
C VAL A 77 0.03 5.91 -2.34
N GLU A 78 -0.15 6.84 -1.41
CA GLU A 78 -0.03 6.59 0.03
C GLU A 78 -1.10 5.63 0.55
N ALA A 79 -2.33 5.71 0.03
CA ALA A 79 -3.38 4.74 0.35
C ALA A 79 -2.98 3.33 -0.09
N PHE A 80 -2.35 3.19 -1.27
CA PHE A 80 -1.87 1.90 -1.76
C PHE A 80 -0.66 1.40 -0.96
N GLU A 81 0.31 2.25 -0.63
CA GLU A 81 1.44 1.88 0.24
C GLU A 81 0.96 1.37 1.60
N ARG A 82 0.02 2.08 2.21
CA ARG A 82 -0.61 1.68 3.47
C ARG A 82 -1.27 0.30 3.34
N PHE A 83 -2.03 0.07 2.28
CA PHE A 83 -2.66 -1.23 2.02
C PHE A 83 -1.62 -2.37 1.95
N ILE A 84 -0.53 -2.19 1.20
CA ILE A 84 0.54 -3.19 1.10
C ILE A 84 1.16 -3.48 2.48
N LYS A 85 1.39 -2.46 3.30
CA LYS A 85 1.87 -2.61 4.68
C LYS A 85 0.88 -3.39 5.55
N GLU A 86 -0.41 -3.08 5.44
CA GLU A 86 -1.46 -3.72 6.23
C GLU A 86 -1.61 -5.22 5.87
N ILE A 87 -1.60 -5.59 4.58
CA ILE A 87 -1.66 -7.01 4.19
C ILE A 87 -0.39 -7.77 4.60
N ALA A 88 0.78 -7.13 4.55
CA ALA A 88 2.01 -7.73 5.06
C ALA A 88 1.95 -7.92 6.58
N ALA A 89 1.41 -6.94 7.32
CA ALA A 89 1.22 -7.06 8.77
C ALA A 89 0.30 -8.21 9.14
N VAL A 90 -0.81 -8.39 8.41
CA VAL A 90 -1.71 -9.55 8.60
C VAL A 90 -0.96 -10.87 8.41
N CYS A 91 -0.12 -10.98 7.38
CA CYS A 91 0.69 -12.19 7.14
C CYS A 91 1.69 -12.45 8.28
N VAL A 92 2.41 -11.40 8.71
CA VAL A 92 3.37 -11.53 9.83
C VAL A 92 2.66 -11.98 11.10
N ASP A 93 1.55 -11.35 11.47
CA ASP A 93 0.81 -11.71 12.69
C ASP A 93 0.25 -13.13 12.61
N ALA A 94 -0.19 -13.57 11.42
CA ALA A 94 -0.65 -14.94 11.21
C ALA A 94 0.49 -15.98 11.31
N LEU A 95 1.69 -15.63 10.94
CA LEU A 95 2.84 -16.54 10.89
C LEU A 95 3.67 -16.52 12.18
N ALA A 96 3.80 -15.38 12.86
CA ALA A 96 4.79 -15.14 13.91
C ALA A 96 4.81 -16.15 15.05
N SER A 97 3.65 -16.70 15.43
CA SER A 97 3.55 -17.69 16.50
C SER A 97 3.51 -19.14 16.01
N ARG A 98 3.58 -19.36 14.69
CA ARG A 98 3.33 -20.67 14.07
C ARG A 98 4.50 -21.20 13.26
N VAL A 99 5.41 -20.29 12.86
CA VAL A 99 6.56 -20.64 12.01
C VAL A 99 7.75 -21.04 12.85
N VAL A 100 8.31 -22.21 12.58
CA VAL A 100 9.54 -22.72 13.22
C VAL A 100 10.79 -22.35 12.39
N ASP A 101 10.60 -21.97 11.12
CA ASP A 101 11.69 -21.63 10.20
C ASP A 101 12.21 -20.19 10.36
N ASP A 102 13.27 -19.87 9.65
CA ASP A 102 14.00 -18.60 9.75
C ASP A 102 13.37 -17.44 8.97
N ARG A 103 12.17 -17.62 8.38
CA ARG A 103 11.56 -16.62 7.49
C ARG A 103 11.34 -15.26 8.13
N LEU A 104 11.07 -15.21 9.43
CA LEU A 104 10.91 -13.95 10.16
C LEU A 104 12.24 -13.34 10.61
N LYS A 105 13.33 -14.13 10.74
CA LYS A 105 14.64 -13.64 11.17
C LYS A 105 15.27 -12.62 10.22
N THR A 106 14.87 -12.64 8.96
CA THR A 106 15.40 -11.73 7.93
C THR A 106 14.64 -10.42 7.83
N LEU A 107 13.58 -10.24 8.63
CA LEU A 107 12.82 -9.00 8.73
C LEU A 107 13.46 -8.14 9.82
N SER A 108 13.96 -6.96 9.47
CA SER A 108 14.48 -6.01 10.44
C SER A 108 13.33 -5.21 11.06
N ILE A 109 13.36 -5.04 12.37
CA ILE A 109 12.41 -4.21 13.12
C ILE A 109 13.11 -2.94 13.58
N ASP A 110 12.52 -1.79 13.36
CA ASP A 110 12.92 -0.56 14.03
C ASP A 110 12.56 -0.70 15.53
N PRO A 111 13.53 -0.54 16.46
CA PRO A 111 13.26 -0.63 17.89
C PRO A 111 12.18 0.32 18.40
N ARG A 112 12.00 1.48 17.76
CA ARG A 112 10.95 2.45 18.12
C ARG A 112 9.57 1.93 17.71
N SER A 113 9.44 1.37 16.50
CA SER A 113 8.21 0.72 16.05
C SER A 113 7.87 -0.48 16.94
N LEU A 114 8.86 -1.29 17.30
CA LEU A 114 8.65 -2.40 18.23
C LEU A 114 8.13 -1.91 19.59
N ALA A 115 8.75 -0.88 20.17
CA ALA A 115 8.33 -0.31 21.45
C ALA A 115 6.90 0.26 21.39
N ALA A 116 6.53 0.92 20.29
CA ALA A 116 5.19 1.49 20.07
C ALA A 116 4.10 0.40 19.98
N HIS A 117 4.42 -0.76 19.38
CA HIS A 117 3.46 -1.83 19.18
C HIS A 117 3.55 -2.97 20.20
N PHE A 118 4.50 -2.94 21.13
CA PHE A 118 4.69 -4.00 22.14
C PHE A 118 3.45 -4.23 22.99
N GLY A 119 2.69 -3.19 23.33
CA GLY A 119 1.43 -3.27 24.05
C GLY A 119 0.19 -3.48 23.17
N ALA A 120 0.30 -3.29 21.87
CA ALA A 120 -0.81 -3.38 20.93
C ALA A 120 -0.96 -4.78 20.29
N GLY A 121 -0.03 -5.71 20.58
CA GLY A 121 -0.13 -7.11 20.15
C GLY A 121 0.06 -7.37 18.66
N SER A 122 0.58 -6.40 17.86
CA SER A 122 0.82 -6.59 16.43
C SER A 122 2.31 -6.47 16.11
N LEU A 123 2.97 -7.61 15.98
CA LEU A 123 4.33 -7.69 15.46
C LEU A 123 4.39 -7.24 13.98
N GLY A 124 3.34 -7.56 13.23
CA GLY A 124 3.23 -7.20 11.82
C GLY A 124 3.29 -5.69 11.60
N ARG A 125 2.60 -4.89 12.39
CA ARG A 125 2.69 -3.42 12.32
C ARG A 125 4.08 -2.92 12.68
N ALA A 126 4.68 -3.44 13.73
CA ALA A 126 6.05 -3.08 14.11
C ALA A 126 7.06 -3.32 12.96
N LEU A 127 6.89 -4.42 12.20
CA LEU A 127 7.76 -4.77 11.07
C LEU A 127 7.50 -3.93 9.81
N THR A 128 6.30 -3.40 9.62
CA THR A 128 5.91 -2.76 8.37
C THR A 128 5.94 -1.24 8.42
N GLU A 129 5.74 -0.61 9.59
CA GLU A 129 5.64 0.85 9.71
C GLU A 129 6.99 1.57 9.51
N GLY A 130 8.08 1.00 9.98
CA GLY A 130 9.41 1.64 9.95
C GLY A 130 10.09 1.71 8.57
N SER A 131 9.47 1.19 7.51
CA SER A 131 10.09 1.08 6.20
C SER A 131 9.19 1.58 5.07
N THR A 132 9.81 2.08 3.98
CA THR A 132 9.08 2.40 2.74
C THR A 132 8.73 1.13 1.97
N TRP A 133 7.58 1.16 1.29
CA TRP A 133 7.03 0.08 0.46
C TRP A 133 6.68 0.60 -0.94
N LEU A 134 7.51 1.50 -1.46
CA LEU A 134 7.33 2.19 -2.74
C LEU A 134 8.34 1.73 -3.81
N GLU A 135 8.72 0.45 -3.78
CA GLU A 135 9.54 -0.21 -4.78
C GLU A 135 9.06 -1.65 -4.93
N THR A 136 8.69 -2.07 -6.15
CA THR A 136 8.12 -3.41 -6.37
C THR A 136 9.09 -4.54 -6.05
N ASP A 137 10.38 -4.36 -6.31
CA ASP A 137 11.43 -5.33 -5.96
C ASP A 137 11.54 -5.53 -4.45
N GLN A 138 11.44 -4.47 -3.65
CA GLN A 138 11.44 -4.56 -2.21
C GLN A 138 10.17 -5.23 -1.69
N ILE A 139 9.01 -4.88 -2.25
CA ILE A 139 7.74 -5.53 -1.93
C ILE A 139 7.83 -7.03 -2.22
N ASN A 140 8.28 -7.40 -3.41
CA ASN A 140 8.48 -8.79 -3.80
C ASN A 140 9.45 -9.53 -2.86
N THR A 141 10.57 -8.90 -2.53
CA THR A 141 11.58 -9.49 -1.63
C THR A 141 10.99 -9.77 -0.25
N ARG A 142 10.19 -8.85 0.29
CA ARG A 142 9.55 -9.01 1.61
C ARG A 142 8.47 -10.08 1.59
N PHE A 143 7.56 -10.06 0.62
CA PHE A 143 6.53 -11.09 0.50
C PHE A 143 7.11 -12.47 0.19
N ARG A 144 8.17 -12.56 -0.61
CA ARG A 144 8.88 -13.82 -0.83
C ARG A 144 9.44 -14.39 0.48
N LYS A 145 10.03 -13.55 1.35
CA LYS A 145 10.51 -14.01 2.66
C LYS A 145 9.37 -14.48 3.57
N LEU A 146 8.20 -13.88 3.47
CA LEU A 146 7.03 -14.25 4.28
C LEU A 146 6.31 -15.49 3.77
N LEU A 147 6.10 -15.58 2.45
CA LEU A 147 5.14 -16.49 1.84
C LEU A 147 5.76 -17.56 0.92
N ALA A 148 7.08 -17.50 0.64
CA ALA A 148 7.67 -18.54 -0.18
C ALA A 148 7.61 -19.89 0.53
N GLU A 149 7.07 -20.89 -0.17
CA GLU A 149 7.11 -22.29 0.25
C GLU A 149 8.56 -22.77 0.29
N PRO A 150 9.03 -23.37 1.40
CA PRO A 150 10.38 -23.92 1.50
C PRO A 150 10.66 -25.02 0.45
N ARG A 151 9.58 -25.71 0.00
CA ARG A 151 9.64 -26.82 -0.95
C ARG A 151 9.63 -26.39 -2.42
N GLU A 152 9.26 -25.15 -2.73
CA GLU A 152 9.12 -24.63 -4.11
C GLU A 152 10.21 -23.63 -4.51
N ASP A 153 11.48 -23.87 -4.20
CA ASP A 153 12.64 -23.02 -4.56
C ASP A 153 12.46 -21.51 -4.26
N GLY A 154 11.58 -21.16 -3.32
CA GLY A 154 11.40 -19.78 -2.86
C GLY A 154 10.89 -18.77 -3.91
N LYS A 155 10.06 -19.20 -4.86
CA LYS A 155 9.67 -18.41 -6.05
C LYS A 155 8.39 -17.59 -5.92
N PHE A 156 7.94 -17.22 -4.74
CA PHE A 156 6.81 -16.31 -4.64
C PHE A 156 7.21 -14.86 -4.97
N PHE A 157 6.55 -14.27 -5.96
CA PHE A 157 6.61 -12.83 -6.27
C PHE A 157 5.19 -12.28 -6.21
N LEU A 158 4.94 -11.28 -5.36
CA LEU A 158 3.63 -10.63 -5.32
C LEU A 158 3.35 -9.97 -6.67
N PHE A 159 4.31 -9.22 -7.21
CA PHE A 159 4.21 -8.65 -8.55
C PHE A 159 5.14 -9.44 -9.49
N PRO A 160 4.58 -10.08 -10.54
CA PRO A 160 5.38 -10.83 -11.49
C PRO A 160 6.43 -9.96 -12.18
N THR A 161 7.62 -10.52 -12.38
CA THR A 161 8.75 -9.82 -13.05
C THR A 161 9.02 -10.38 -14.43
N THR A 162 8.42 -11.51 -14.79
CA THR A 162 8.65 -12.19 -16.07
C THR A 162 7.66 -11.67 -17.10
N LYS A 163 8.15 -11.13 -18.23
CA LYS A 163 7.33 -10.60 -19.34
C LYS A 163 6.34 -11.59 -19.95
N LYS A 164 6.48 -12.89 -19.67
CA LYS A 164 5.53 -13.93 -20.08
C LYS A 164 4.30 -14.04 -19.18
N ASP A 165 4.37 -13.47 -17.97
CA ASP A 165 3.24 -13.45 -17.06
C ASP A 165 2.24 -12.36 -17.49
N PRO A 166 0.94 -12.69 -17.64
CA PRO A 166 -0.08 -11.73 -18.06
C PRO A 166 -0.25 -10.57 -17.07
N ASP A 167 0.15 -10.73 -15.81
CA ASP A 167 0.03 -9.74 -14.75
C ASP A 167 1.30 -8.89 -14.53
N VAL A 168 2.35 -9.07 -15.34
CA VAL A 168 3.61 -8.29 -15.21
C VAL A 168 3.39 -6.79 -15.30
N TRP A 169 2.41 -6.34 -16.07
CA TRP A 169 2.06 -4.93 -16.22
C TRP A 169 1.71 -4.23 -14.90
N ARG A 170 1.27 -4.98 -13.88
CA ARG A 170 0.96 -4.45 -12.55
C ARG A 170 2.21 -3.93 -11.86
N GLY A 171 3.29 -4.71 -11.88
CA GLY A 171 4.59 -4.32 -11.36
C GLY A 171 5.16 -3.12 -12.13
N ASP A 172 5.19 -3.20 -13.46
CA ASP A 172 5.71 -2.13 -14.32
C ASP A 172 4.94 -0.81 -14.11
N THR A 173 3.61 -0.88 -13.95
CA THR A 173 2.78 0.31 -13.68
C THR A 173 3.06 0.88 -12.29
N LEU A 174 3.20 0.03 -11.26
CA LEU A 174 3.52 0.49 -9.91
C LEU A 174 4.90 1.14 -9.86
N ASP A 175 5.91 0.58 -10.51
CA ASP A 175 7.25 1.18 -10.58
C ASP A 175 7.21 2.57 -11.21
N LEU A 176 6.44 2.74 -12.28
CA LEU A 176 6.21 4.05 -12.88
C LEU A 176 5.53 5.01 -11.89
N VAL A 177 4.46 4.56 -11.22
CA VAL A 177 3.72 5.36 -10.25
C VAL A 177 4.60 5.77 -9.07
N PHE A 178 5.40 4.85 -8.54
CA PHE A 178 6.30 5.13 -7.42
C PHE A 178 7.43 6.10 -7.82
N GLN A 179 7.99 5.95 -9.03
CA GLN A 179 8.98 6.90 -9.53
C GLN A 179 8.39 8.30 -9.76
N LEU A 180 7.15 8.39 -10.27
CA LEU A 180 6.45 9.67 -10.38
C LEU A 180 6.18 10.30 -9.01
N ARG A 181 5.76 9.50 -8.01
CA ARG A 181 5.57 9.97 -6.63
C ARG A 181 6.90 10.47 -6.04
N HIS A 182 8.00 9.79 -6.30
CA HIS A 182 9.32 10.24 -5.87
C HIS A 182 9.63 11.65 -6.41
N ALA A 183 9.49 11.87 -7.72
CA ALA A 183 9.70 13.18 -8.35
C ALA A 183 8.77 14.26 -7.77
N VAL A 184 7.51 13.93 -7.51
CA VAL A 184 6.53 14.89 -6.98
C VAL A 184 6.86 15.30 -5.54
N VAL A 185 7.20 14.35 -4.68
CA VAL A 185 7.41 14.60 -3.25
C VAL A 185 8.79 15.22 -2.99
N HIS A 186 9.84 14.68 -3.59
CA HIS A 186 11.20 15.10 -3.28
C HIS A 186 11.70 16.25 -4.15
N ASN A 187 11.18 16.39 -5.38
CA ASN A 187 11.63 17.38 -6.34
C ASN A 187 10.53 18.40 -6.71
N ALA A 188 9.49 18.53 -5.89
CA ALA A 188 8.35 19.42 -6.13
C ALA A 188 7.71 19.24 -7.53
N GLY A 189 7.74 18.01 -8.04
CA GLY A 189 7.24 17.63 -9.37
C GLY A 189 8.20 17.92 -10.51
N VAL A 190 9.39 18.43 -10.26
CA VAL A 190 10.42 18.63 -11.30
C VAL A 190 11.11 17.30 -11.57
N VAL A 191 11.16 16.90 -12.83
CA VAL A 191 11.86 15.70 -13.28
C VAL A 191 13.34 15.98 -13.34
N THR A 192 14.12 15.47 -12.42
CA THR A 192 15.60 15.60 -12.42
C THR A 192 16.20 14.76 -13.55
N ALA A 193 17.49 14.93 -13.84
CA ALA A 193 18.18 14.08 -14.82
C ALA A 193 18.14 12.59 -14.43
N PHE A 194 18.25 12.30 -13.14
CA PHE A 194 18.16 10.93 -12.61
C PHE A 194 16.73 10.36 -12.73
N ASP A 195 15.69 11.15 -12.38
CA ASP A 195 14.29 10.74 -12.58
C ASP A 195 13.99 10.49 -14.07
N ALA A 196 14.49 11.38 -14.95
CA ALA A 196 14.32 11.27 -16.40
C ALA A 196 14.89 9.96 -16.94
N GLN A 197 16.08 9.56 -16.48
CA GLN A 197 16.70 8.30 -16.87
C GLN A 197 15.89 7.09 -16.41
N LYS A 198 15.44 7.08 -15.15
CA LYS A 198 14.60 6.00 -14.60
C LYS A 198 13.25 5.90 -15.32
N LEU A 199 12.58 7.04 -15.51
CA LEU A 199 11.30 7.08 -16.22
C LEU A 199 11.46 6.63 -17.68
N ALA A 200 12.53 7.05 -18.37
CA ALA A 200 12.81 6.62 -19.74
C ALA A 200 12.99 5.10 -19.84
N ALA A 201 13.64 4.47 -18.87
CA ALA A 201 13.79 3.02 -18.80
C ALA A 201 12.44 2.31 -18.62
N LEU A 202 11.55 2.85 -17.77
CA LEU A 202 10.24 2.26 -17.50
C LEU A 202 9.26 2.41 -18.68
N ILE A 203 9.25 3.57 -19.35
CA ILE A 203 8.28 3.84 -20.44
C ILE A 203 8.81 3.50 -21.84
N GLY A 204 10.09 3.19 -21.97
CA GLY A 204 10.73 2.90 -23.27
C GLY A 204 10.84 4.11 -24.20
N ALA A 205 10.78 5.34 -23.66
CA ALA A 205 10.84 6.59 -24.42
C ALA A 205 11.65 7.66 -23.70
N ALA A 206 12.29 8.56 -24.45
CA ALA A 206 13.09 9.64 -23.87
C ALA A 206 12.20 10.58 -23.03
N VAL A 207 12.66 10.89 -21.82
CA VAL A 207 12.03 11.86 -20.91
C VAL A 207 12.96 13.04 -20.74
N PRO A 208 12.55 14.27 -21.11
CA PRO A 208 13.39 15.44 -20.94
C PRO A 208 13.50 15.85 -19.47
N PRO A 209 14.72 16.08 -18.93
CA PRO A 209 14.86 16.60 -17.57
C PRO A 209 14.47 18.08 -17.50
N GLY A 210 14.19 18.56 -16.29
CA GLY A 210 13.83 19.96 -16.00
C GLY A 210 12.35 20.29 -16.23
N GLY A 211 11.58 19.39 -16.85
CA GLY A 211 10.14 19.52 -16.98
C GLY A 211 9.42 19.31 -15.64
N ARG A 212 8.23 19.92 -15.48
CA ARG A 212 7.38 19.68 -14.33
C ARG A 212 6.27 18.69 -14.69
N LEU A 213 6.10 17.66 -13.88
CA LEU A 213 5.01 16.72 -14.01
C LEU A 213 3.64 17.44 -13.93
N THR A 214 2.81 17.19 -14.92
CA THR A 214 1.45 17.71 -14.98
C THR A 214 0.49 16.56 -15.22
N LEU A 215 -0.35 16.29 -14.23
CA LEU A 215 -1.37 15.22 -14.31
C LEU A 215 -2.68 15.77 -14.85
N ALA A 216 -3.27 15.07 -15.81
CA ALA A 216 -4.63 15.31 -16.26
C ALA A 216 -5.64 14.59 -15.35
N ARG A 217 -6.93 14.95 -15.47
CA ARG A 217 -8.01 14.24 -14.77
C ARG A 217 -8.07 12.77 -15.15
N GLY A 218 -7.89 12.49 -16.45
CA GLY A 218 -7.89 11.11 -16.97
C GLY A 218 -6.78 10.25 -16.37
N ASP A 219 -5.60 10.82 -16.09
CA ASP A 219 -4.48 10.09 -15.47
C ASP A 219 -4.84 9.64 -14.04
N LEU A 220 -5.50 10.53 -13.28
CA LEU A 220 -5.95 10.18 -11.91
C LEU A 220 -7.06 9.12 -11.92
N TRP A 221 -8.02 9.25 -12.85
CA TRP A 221 -9.10 8.26 -12.98
C TRP A 221 -8.53 6.87 -13.33
N TYR A 222 -7.59 6.84 -14.27
CA TYR A 222 -6.89 5.62 -14.64
C TYR A 222 -6.12 5.05 -13.46
N LEU A 223 -5.38 5.89 -12.73
CA LEU A 223 -4.63 5.48 -11.54
C LEU A 223 -5.54 4.87 -10.47
N VAL A 224 -6.68 5.51 -10.15
CA VAL A 224 -7.67 4.95 -9.20
C VAL A 224 -8.11 3.55 -9.65
N SER A 225 -8.40 3.39 -10.94
CA SER A 225 -8.84 2.10 -11.50
C SER A 225 -7.75 1.04 -11.38
N VAL A 226 -6.52 1.37 -11.73
CA VAL A 226 -5.35 0.47 -11.65
C VAL A 226 -5.05 0.08 -10.21
N LEU A 227 -5.00 1.05 -9.28
CA LEU A 227 -4.71 0.75 -7.87
C LEU A 227 -5.81 -0.08 -7.22
N ARG A 228 -7.07 0.17 -7.58
CA ARG A 228 -8.23 -0.62 -7.12
C ARG A 228 -8.14 -2.07 -7.59
N ASP A 229 -7.89 -2.27 -8.88
CA ASP A 229 -7.78 -3.60 -9.46
C ASP A 229 -6.55 -4.35 -8.96
N THR A 230 -5.40 -3.69 -8.92
CA THR A 230 -4.15 -4.26 -8.38
C THR A 230 -4.27 -4.58 -6.90
N GLY A 231 -4.97 -3.73 -6.12
CA GLY A 231 -5.23 -3.98 -4.70
C GLY A 231 -6.08 -5.23 -4.46
N LYS A 232 -7.17 -5.41 -5.23
CA LYS A 232 -7.99 -6.63 -5.17
C LYS A 232 -7.16 -7.87 -5.49
N TRP A 233 -6.45 -7.83 -6.61
CA TRP A 233 -5.59 -8.91 -7.05
C TRP A 233 -4.50 -9.25 -6.03
N ALA A 234 -3.82 -8.25 -5.47
CA ALA A 234 -2.79 -8.46 -4.45
C ALA A 234 -3.37 -9.05 -3.16
N ASN A 235 -4.54 -8.57 -2.72
CA ASN A 235 -5.24 -9.11 -1.56
C ASN A 235 -5.59 -10.59 -1.72
N GLU A 236 -6.10 -10.97 -2.89
CA GLU A 236 -6.42 -12.35 -3.22
C GLU A 236 -5.18 -13.23 -3.23
N ARG A 237 -4.15 -12.80 -3.95
CA ARG A 237 -2.91 -13.55 -4.11
C ARG A 237 -2.18 -13.77 -2.78
N VAL A 238 -2.12 -12.74 -1.94
CA VAL A 238 -1.49 -12.82 -0.60
C VAL A 238 -2.28 -13.72 0.33
N ALA A 239 -3.62 -13.61 0.31
CA ALA A 239 -4.49 -14.47 1.11
C ALA A 239 -4.37 -15.95 0.73
N ASP A 240 -4.37 -16.25 -0.57
CA ASP A 240 -4.23 -17.63 -1.07
C ASP A 240 -2.87 -18.23 -0.73
N GLU A 241 -1.80 -17.47 -0.91
CA GLU A 241 -0.44 -17.94 -0.61
C GLU A 241 -0.21 -18.09 0.90
N GLY A 242 -0.71 -17.14 1.71
CA GLY A 242 -0.69 -17.25 3.17
C GLY A 242 -1.45 -18.48 3.68
N ALA A 243 -2.59 -18.79 3.09
CA ALA A 243 -3.35 -19.99 3.40
C ALA A 243 -2.60 -21.28 3.05
N LYS A 244 -1.90 -21.34 1.90
CA LYS A 244 -1.06 -22.50 1.54
C LYS A 244 0.08 -22.72 2.54
N VAL A 245 0.81 -21.65 2.88
CA VAL A 245 1.89 -21.72 3.87
C VAL A 245 1.37 -22.26 5.20
N LEU A 246 0.24 -21.75 5.68
CA LEU A 246 -0.37 -22.21 6.94
C LEU A 246 -0.88 -23.63 6.83
N THR A 247 -1.39 -24.07 5.68
CA THR A 247 -1.77 -25.47 5.44
C THR A 247 -0.55 -26.39 5.58
N THR A 248 0.57 -26.05 4.95
CA THR A 248 1.81 -26.83 5.06
C THR A 248 2.29 -26.91 6.51
N ILE A 249 2.27 -25.79 7.25
CA ILE A 249 2.66 -25.76 8.67
C ILE A 249 1.74 -26.65 9.50
N HIS A 250 0.42 -26.60 9.27
CA HIS A 250 -0.54 -27.40 10.00
C HIS A 250 -0.37 -28.90 9.69
N GLN A 251 -0.14 -29.27 8.45
CA GLN A 251 0.12 -30.67 8.05
C GLN A 251 1.40 -31.24 8.67
N ASP A 252 2.45 -30.41 8.77
CA ASP A 252 3.70 -30.81 9.42
C ASP A 252 3.58 -30.91 10.95
N ALA A 253 2.67 -30.13 11.57
CA ALA A 253 2.43 -30.07 13.01
C ALA A 253 0.93 -29.78 13.33
N PRO A 254 0.04 -30.79 13.22
CA PRO A 254 -1.41 -30.60 13.34
C PRO A 254 -1.89 -30.02 14.68
N THR A 255 -1.11 -30.15 15.73
CA THR A 255 -1.43 -29.61 17.07
C THR A 255 -0.91 -28.20 17.31
N SER A 256 -0.20 -27.60 16.35
CA SER A 256 0.43 -26.28 16.51
C SER A 256 -0.60 -25.15 16.62
N PHE A 257 -1.74 -25.29 15.96
CA PHE A 257 -2.84 -24.32 16.02
C PHE A 257 -4.15 -24.95 15.51
N ASP A 258 -5.29 -24.33 15.82
CA ASP A 258 -6.59 -24.70 15.26
C ASP A 258 -6.78 -24.05 13.89
N ALA A 259 -6.81 -24.87 12.84
CA ALA A 259 -6.94 -24.42 11.45
C ALA A 259 -8.23 -23.61 11.21
N GLY A 260 -9.34 -23.99 11.89
CA GLY A 260 -10.62 -23.30 11.76
C GLY A 260 -10.59 -21.90 12.35
N THR A 261 -9.97 -21.71 13.50
CA THR A 261 -9.82 -20.40 14.16
C THR A 261 -8.95 -19.47 13.31
N VAL A 262 -7.81 -19.99 12.80
CA VAL A 262 -6.89 -19.18 11.98
C VAL A 262 -7.53 -18.83 10.63
N ALA A 263 -8.23 -19.77 10.00
CA ALA A 263 -8.95 -19.50 8.75
C ALA A 263 -10.04 -18.43 8.94
N ALA A 264 -10.78 -18.45 10.07
CA ALA A 264 -11.81 -17.45 10.37
C ALA A 264 -11.21 -16.05 10.61
N ASP A 265 -10.11 -15.95 11.35
CA ASP A 265 -9.40 -14.69 11.57
C ASP A 265 -8.90 -14.08 10.24
N LEU A 266 -8.25 -14.88 9.40
CA LEU A 266 -7.78 -14.43 8.10
C LEU A 266 -8.92 -14.10 7.13
N ALA A 267 -10.01 -14.88 7.13
CA ALA A 267 -11.18 -14.60 6.32
C ALA A 267 -11.75 -13.20 6.63
N THR A 268 -11.87 -12.87 7.91
CA THR A 268 -12.29 -11.54 8.36
C THR A 268 -11.29 -10.46 7.92
N LYS A 269 -9.98 -10.67 8.13
CA LYS A 269 -8.94 -9.68 7.82
C LYS A 269 -8.78 -9.44 6.32
N PHE A 270 -8.89 -10.46 5.49
CA PHE A 270 -8.81 -10.33 4.03
C PHE A 270 -10.17 -10.03 3.36
N GLY A 271 -11.29 -10.14 4.10
CA GLY A 271 -12.64 -9.92 3.57
C GLY A 271 -13.02 -10.95 2.50
N ARG A 272 -12.53 -12.20 2.62
CA ARG A 272 -12.80 -13.29 1.66
C ARG A 272 -12.72 -14.65 2.32
N SER A 273 -13.24 -15.67 1.64
CA SER A 273 -13.12 -17.07 2.10
C SER A 273 -11.66 -17.51 2.16
N ILE A 274 -11.29 -18.18 3.25
CA ILE A 274 -9.97 -18.75 3.46
C ILE A 274 -10.10 -20.23 3.78
N THR A 275 -9.26 -21.04 3.15
CA THR A 275 -9.18 -22.48 3.40
C THR A 275 -7.79 -22.85 3.91
N ILE A 276 -7.72 -23.47 5.11
CA ILE A 276 -6.48 -24.00 5.69
C ILE A 276 -6.72 -25.47 5.96
N ASP A 277 -5.91 -26.34 5.39
CA ASP A 277 -5.94 -27.80 5.55
C ASP A 277 -7.37 -28.38 5.41
N GLY A 278 -8.07 -27.97 4.35
CA GLY A 278 -9.44 -28.43 4.05
C GLY A 278 -10.54 -27.73 4.85
N VAL A 279 -10.23 -26.92 5.86
CA VAL A 279 -11.22 -26.17 6.64
C VAL A 279 -11.44 -24.80 6.03
N THR A 280 -12.63 -24.55 5.48
CA THR A 280 -13.01 -23.27 4.85
C THR A 280 -13.81 -22.41 5.81
N LYS A 281 -13.47 -21.11 5.90
CA LYS A 281 -14.24 -20.10 6.64
C LYS A 281 -14.57 -18.92 5.74
N GLN A 282 -15.73 -18.34 5.97
CA GLN A 282 -16.20 -17.12 5.32
C GLN A 282 -15.84 -15.90 6.19
N PRO A 283 -15.74 -14.68 5.59
CA PRO A 283 -15.48 -13.45 6.32
C PRO A 283 -16.58 -13.08 7.31
#